data_696cbdf469f86e46ba313625239f10f9
#
_entry.id   696cbdf469f86e46ba313625239f10f9
#
_cell.length_a   1.000
_cell.length_b   1.000
_cell.length_c   1.000
_cell.angle_alpha   90.00
_cell.angle_beta   90.00
_cell.angle_gamma   90.00
#
_symmetry.space_group_name_H-M   'P 1'
#
loop_
_entity.id
_entity.type
_entity.pdbx_description
1 polymer ?
#
loop_
_entity_poly.entity_id
_entity_poly.type
_entity_poly.pdbx_seq_one_letter_code
_entity_poly.pdbx_strand_id
1 'polypeptide(L)'
;MSQARFNISDPRHNSIRVWIGALLIAFVFSSALLAPAIAPSKTLIWPVPVNLEAINLPPFSEGHLLGTDLLGRDILAEALWGARMSLVIGIVAAVAAVTFGGIWGALSAFFGGPIDTIMMRAVDGLLSIPNIVLLLTINTLLTANPFLQFFPEWALRLLKVTAFSSGYLPLFTVIIVISATTWLEAARISRSKIKSILLEEYIYSARALGIGVARMLLRHLLPNAAPVLLVEATLLVSDAILMEAGLSFLGLGLGPSTPSWGSMLTTAQSSLIEGNWWAVIVPGVLITTTVVGVNLVGEGILESQGGKRQAV
;
A
#
# COMPACT_ATOMS: atom_id res chain seq x y z
N MET A 1 -16.16 7.75 -43.13
CA MET A 1 -15.78 8.18 -41.79
C MET A 1 -14.86 7.11 -41.20
N SER A 2 -13.55 7.36 -41.27
CA SER A 2 -12.49 6.44 -40.81
C SER A 2 -12.47 6.42 -39.28
N GLN A 3 -12.83 5.29 -38.69
CA GLN A 3 -12.55 5.03 -37.26
C GLN A 3 -11.03 4.83 -37.13
N ALA A 4 -10.36 5.81 -36.63
CA ALA A 4 -9.00 5.65 -36.13
C ALA A 4 -9.05 4.66 -34.95
N ARG A 5 -8.82 3.38 -35.22
CA ARG A 5 -8.53 2.38 -34.20
C ARG A 5 -7.24 2.82 -33.52
N PHE A 6 -7.34 3.39 -32.34
CA PHE A 6 -6.19 3.52 -31.44
C PHE A 6 -5.65 2.11 -31.20
N ASN A 7 -4.55 1.82 -31.84
CA ASN A 7 -3.84 0.54 -31.74
C ASN A 7 -3.09 0.51 -30.40
N ILE A 8 -3.77 0.10 -29.32
CA ILE A 8 -3.28 0.09 -27.94
C ILE A 8 -2.21 -1.01 -27.71
N SER A 9 -1.90 -1.83 -28.72
CA SER A 9 -1.07 -3.02 -28.62
C SER A 9 0.30 -2.92 -29.32
N ASP A 10 0.91 -1.74 -29.40
CA ASP A 10 2.32 -1.66 -29.85
C ASP A 10 3.25 -2.07 -28.71
N PRO A 11 4.01 -3.21 -28.81
CA PRO A 11 4.88 -3.70 -27.76
C PRO A 11 5.97 -2.69 -27.37
N ARG A 12 6.28 -1.73 -28.22
CA ARG A 12 7.22 -0.63 -27.92
C ARG A 12 6.64 0.39 -26.97
N HIS A 13 5.35 0.69 -27.08
CA HIS A 13 4.65 1.65 -26.21
C HIS A 13 4.54 1.11 -24.78
N ASN A 14 4.32 -0.18 -24.64
CA ASN A 14 4.24 -0.85 -23.35
C ASN A 14 5.61 -0.86 -22.62
N SER A 15 6.70 -1.13 -23.34
CA SER A 15 8.04 -1.09 -22.75
C SER A 15 8.40 0.31 -22.22
N ILE A 16 8.03 1.39 -22.93
CA ILE A 16 8.31 2.77 -22.51
C ILE A 16 7.57 3.10 -21.19
N ARG A 17 6.30 2.73 -21.05
CA ARG A 17 5.53 2.96 -19.83
C ARG A 17 6.15 2.26 -18.63
N VAL A 18 6.55 1.00 -18.77
CA VAL A 18 7.24 0.24 -17.73
C VAL A 18 8.55 0.91 -17.34
N TRP A 19 9.34 1.37 -18.30
CA TRP A 19 10.61 2.05 -18.02
C TRP A 19 10.39 3.40 -17.30
N ILE A 20 9.41 4.18 -17.72
CA ILE A 20 9.06 5.43 -17.02
C ILE A 20 8.63 5.12 -15.58
N GLY A 21 7.72 4.16 -15.38
CA GLY A 21 7.29 3.74 -14.05
C GLY A 21 8.44 3.26 -13.19
N ALA A 22 9.33 2.42 -13.74
CA ALA A 22 10.51 1.93 -13.04
C ALA A 22 11.47 3.05 -12.65
N LEU A 23 11.68 4.05 -13.50
CA LEU A 23 12.50 5.22 -13.19
C LEU A 23 11.89 6.05 -12.04
N LEU A 24 10.58 6.30 -12.07
CA LEU A 24 9.89 7.03 -11.01
C LEU A 24 9.99 6.30 -9.67
N ILE A 25 9.76 4.99 -9.66
CA ILE A 25 9.92 4.16 -8.47
C ILE A 25 11.38 4.18 -8.00
N ALA A 26 12.34 4.00 -8.89
CA ALA A 26 13.77 4.02 -8.54
C ALA A 26 14.18 5.36 -7.94
N PHE A 27 13.66 6.49 -8.45
CA PHE A 27 13.87 7.82 -7.88
C PHE A 27 13.36 7.89 -6.43
N VAL A 28 12.12 7.44 -6.18
CA VAL A 28 11.53 7.47 -4.84
C VAL A 28 12.26 6.52 -3.88
N PHE A 29 12.58 5.30 -4.32
CA PHE A 29 13.36 4.36 -3.49
C PHE A 29 14.77 4.87 -3.18
N SER A 30 15.44 5.47 -4.17
CA SER A 30 16.77 6.06 -3.94
C SER A 30 16.70 7.23 -2.96
N SER A 31 15.67 8.07 -3.02
CA SER A 31 15.44 9.15 -2.06
C SER A 31 15.28 8.62 -0.63
N ALA A 32 14.48 7.55 -0.47
CA ALA A 32 14.28 6.89 0.82
C ALA A 32 15.58 6.25 1.36
N LEU A 33 16.40 5.64 0.50
CA LEU A 33 17.68 5.04 0.89
C LEU A 33 18.72 6.09 1.26
N LEU A 34 18.76 7.21 0.55
CA LEU A 34 19.70 8.30 0.77
C LEU A 34 19.32 9.20 1.96
N ALA A 35 18.11 9.06 2.52
CA ALA A 35 17.66 9.86 3.67
C ALA A 35 18.68 9.96 4.80
N PRO A 36 19.33 8.89 5.30
CA PRO A 36 20.30 8.98 6.38
C PRO A 36 21.60 9.71 5.99
N ALA A 37 21.94 9.72 4.69
CA ALA A 37 23.16 10.38 4.20
C ALA A 37 22.94 11.89 3.98
N ILE A 38 21.75 12.27 3.49
CA ILE A 38 21.39 13.67 3.17
C ILE A 38 20.93 14.41 4.43
N ALA A 39 20.10 13.74 5.25
CA ALA A 39 19.53 14.29 6.48
C ALA A 39 19.85 13.34 7.65
N PRO A 40 21.10 13.34 8.17
CA PRO A 40 21.51 12.45 9.24
C PRO A 40 20.70 12.68 10.50
N SER A 41 20.13 11.62 11.04
CA SER A 41 19.35 11.63 12.29
C SER A 41 19.89 10.63 13.29
N LYS A 42 19.78 10.97 14.57
CA LYS A 42 20.20 10.11 15.68
C LYS A 42 19.16 9.03 16.02
N THR A 43 17.92 9.18 15.53
CA THR A 43 16.82 8.27 15.85
C THR A 43 16.01 7.95 14.59
N LEU A 44 15.50 6.70 14.51
CA LEU A 44 14.64 6.26 13.41
C LEU A 44 13.18 6.77 13.52
N ILE A 45 12.76 7.16 14.73
CA ILE A 45 11.36 7.53 15.03
C ILE A 45 11.15 9.03 14.95
N TRP A 46 12.15 9.83 15.31
CA TRP A 46 12.13 11.29 15.32
C TRP A 46 13.31 11.83 14.50
N PRO A 47 13.31 11.61 13.17
CA PRO A 47 14.51 11.89 12.40
C PRO A 47 14.74 13.38 12.12
N VAL A 48 13.71 14.22 12.19
CA VAL A 48 13.83 15.64 11.84
C VAL A 48 13.68 16.50 13.09
N PRO A 49 14.72 17.28 13.45
CA PRO A 49 14.68 18.15 14.62
C PRO A 49 13.72 19.31 14.41
N VAL A 50 13.05 19.73 15.48
CA VAL A 50 12.24 20.96 15.55
C VAL A 50 13.15 22.16 15.81
N ASN A 51 13.02 23.20 15.01
CA ASN A 51 13.76 24.47 15.18
C ASN A 51 12.81 25.65 15.12
N LEU A 52 12.35 26.12 16.27
CA LEU A 52 11.37 27.22 16.36
C LEU A 52 11.92 28.57 15.91
N GLU A 53 13.23 28.71 15.65
CA GLU A 53 13.80 29.94 15.07
C GLU A 53 13.69 29.94 13.54
N ALA A 54 13.45 28.81 12.93
CA ALA A 54 13.38 28.62 11.47
C ALA A 54 11.97 28.26 10.98
N ILE A 55 10.93 28.83 11.58
CA ILE A 55 9.53 28.55 11.24
C ILE A 55 9.17 29.14 9.88
N ASN A 56 8.52 28.36 9.01
CA ASN A 56 7.95 28.80 7.73
C ASN A 56 8.95 29.49 6.79
N LEU A 57 10.22 29.11 6.83
CA LEU A 57 11.19 29.63 5.88
C LEU A 57 10.86 29.19 4.44
N PRO A 58 10.92 30.11 3.45
CA PRO A 58 10.67 29.75 2.06
C PRO A 58 11.75 28.85 1.49
N PRO A 59 11.46 28.14 0.36
CA PRO A 59 12.46 27.39 -0.37
C PRO A 59 13.70 28.22 -0.70
N PHE A 60 14.87 27.57 -0.70
CA PHE A 60 16.20 28.17 -0.93
C PHE A 60 16.66 29.13 0.17
N SER A 61 16.07 29.10 1.37
CA SER A 61 16.64 29.77 2.56
C SER A 61 17.94 29.10 3.00
N GLU A 62 18.79 29.84 3.73
CA GLU A 62 20.07 29.28 4.23
C GLU A 62 19.87 27.99 5.02
N GLY A 63 20.49 26.91 4.57
CA GLY A 63 20.39 25.57 5.18
C GLY A 63 19.12 24.77 4.85
N HIS A 64 18.13 25.33 4.14
CA HIS A 64 16.84 24.71 3.87
C HIS A 64 16.44 24.78 2.39
N LEU A 65 16.81 23.76 1.60
CA LEU A 65 16.62 23.73 0.15
C LEU A 65 15.13 23.81 -0.26
N LEU A 66 14.24 23.12 0.46
CA LEU A 66 12.80 23.11 0.23
C LEU A 66 12.01 23.94 1.25
N GLY A 67 12.73 24.72 2.09
CA GLY A 67 12.13 25.48 3.17
C GLY A 67 11.82 24.66 4.41
N THR A 68 11.06 25.24 5.33
CA THR A 68 10.67 24.63 6.61
C THR A 68 9.16 24.68 6.82
N ASP A 69 8.69 23.82 7.73
CA ASP A 69 7.29 23.75 8.14
C ASP A 69 6.97 24.69 9.33
N LEU A 70 5.75 24.59 9.87
CA LEU A 70 5.28 25.32 11.06
C LEU A 70 6.04 25.01 12.35
N LEU A 71 6.78 23.92 12.41
CA LEU A 71 7.61 23.53 13.53
C LEU A 71 9.08 23.81 13.27
N GLY A 72 9.41 24.48 12.16
CA GLY A 72 10.77 24.75 11.73
C GLY A 72 11.54 23.49 11.31
N ARG A 73 10.84 22.42 10.94
CA ARG A 73 11.47 21.21 10.46
C ARG A 73 11.80 21.35 8.97
N ASP A 74 12.95 20.84 8.56
CA ASP A 74 13.37 20.87 7.17
C ASP A 74 12.50 19.96 6.32
N ILE A 75 11.81 20.53 5.30
CA ILE A 75 10.86 19.82 4.44
C ILE A 75 11.56 18.76 3.58
N LEU A 76 12.80 18.99 3.13
CA LEU A 76 13.55 17.99 2.40
C LEU A 76 13.85 16.78 3.28
N ALA A 77 14.30 17.02 4.51
CA ALA A 77 14.56 15.95 5.46
C ALA A 77 13.28 15.15 5.78
N GLU A 78 12.17 15.83 6.05
CA GLU A 78 10.88 15.19 6.27
C GLU A 78 10.42 14.37 5.06
N ALA A 79 10.57 14.90 3.84
CA ALA A 79 10.19 14.22 2.60
C ALA A 79 10.99 12.92 2.39
N LEU A 80 12.29 12.94 2.64
CA LEU A 80 13.18 11.77 2.51
C LEU A 80 12.87 10.70 3.57
N TRP A 81 12.72 11.09 4.83
CA TRP A 81 12.36 10.16 5.90
C TRP A 81 10.92 9.68 5.78
N GLY A 82 10.01 10.55 5.35
CA GLY A 82 8.62 10.23 5.06
C GLY A 82 8.49 9.19 3.95
N ALA A 83 9.34 9.25 2.92
CA ALA A 83 9.39 8.25 1.86
C ALA A 83 9.61 6.83 2.42
N ARG A 84 10.51 6.67 3.40
CA ARG A 84 10.77 5.36 4.02
C ARG A 84 9.53 4.80 4.70
N MET A 85 8.83 5.63 5.48
CA MET A 85 7.65 5.19 6.23
C MET A 85 6.47 4.93 5.31
N SER A 86 6.16 5.82 4.38
CA SER A 86 5.05 5.64 3.42
C SER A 86 5.28 4.43 2.52
N LEU A 87 6.51 4.18 2.03
CA LEU A 87 6.83 2.98 1.26
C LEU A 87 6.72 1.70 2.09
N VAL A 88 7.22 1.68 3.33
CA VAL A 88 7.09 0.52 4.23
C VAL A 88 5.62 0.19 4.46
N ILE A 89 4.79 1.19 4.78
CA ILE A 89 3.35 0.99 4.97
C ILE A 89 2.71 0.44 3.71
N GLY A 90 2.94 1.08 2.57
CA GLY A 90 2.36 0.67 1.29
C GLY A 90 2.70 -0.77 0.93
N ILE A 91 3.99 -1.13 1.00
CA ILE A 91 4.46 -2.47 0.63
C ILE A 91 3.98 -3.53 1.63
N VAL A 92 4.14 -3.29 2.94
CA VAL A 92 3.78 -4.29 3.95
C VAL A 92 2.26 -4.51 3.98
N ALA A 93 1.46 -3.44 3.88
CA ALA A 93 0.01 -3.55 3.82
C ALA A 93 -0.46 -4.30 2.56
N ALA A 94 0.09 -4.00 1.39
CA ALA A 94 -0.24 -4.68 0.14
C ALA A 94 0.13 -6.18 0.17
N VAL A 95 1.33 -6.51 0.67
CA VAL A 95 1.77 -7.92 0.81
C VAL A 95 0.86 -8.67 1.77
N ALA A 96 0.52 -8.09 2.92
CA ALA A 96 -0.40 -8.70 3.88
C ALA A 96 -1.80 -8.90 3.27
N ALA A 97 -2.33 -7.89 2.58
CA ALA A 97 -3.64 -7.93 1.92
C ALA A 97 -3.70 -8.98 0.82
N VAL A 98 -2.71 -9.02 -0.09
CA VAL A 98 -2.67 -10.01 -1.18
C VAL A 98 -2.46 -11.42 -0.64
N THR A 99 -1.65 -11.60 0.40
CA THR A 99 -1.44 -12.92 1.00
C THR A 99 -2.72 -13.44 1.63
N PHE A 100 -3.37 -12.65 2.48
CA PHE A 100 -4.61 -13.04 3.14
C PHE A 100 -5.76 -13.19 2.13
N GLY A 101 -5.98 -12.19 1.28
CA GLY A 101 -7.02 -12.21 0.25
C GLY A 101 -6.78 -13.31 -0.79
N GLY A 102 -5.53 -13.52 -1.18
CA GLY A 102 -5.13 -14.59 -2.09
C GLY A 102 -5.50 -15.98 -1.56
N ILE A 103 -5.19 -16.25 -0.29
CA ILE A 103 -5.55 -17.50 0.39
C ILE A 103 -7.07 -17.62 0.55
N TRP A 104 -7.74 -16.55 0.99
CA TRP A 104 -9.20 -16.52 1.16
C TRP A 104 -9.92 -16.84 -0.15
N GLY A 105 -9.58 -16.14 -1.23
CA GLY A 105 -10.16 -16.36 -2.55
C GLY A 105 -9.86 -17.75 -3.11
N ALA A 106 -8.64 -18.27 -2.88
CA ALA A 106 -8.27 -19.61 -3.31
C ALA A 106 -9.06 -20.70 -2.57
N LEU A 107 -9.23 -20.59 -1.26
CA LEU A 107 -10.05 -21.50 -0.46
C LEU A 107 -11.52 -21.47 -0.91
N SER A 108 -12.07 -20.26 -1.06
CA SER A 108 -13.43 -20.05 -1.56
C SER A 108 -13.66 -20.76 -2.90
N ALA A 109 -12.79 -20.50 -3.88
CA ALA A 109 -12.90 -21.11 -5.21
C ALA A 109 -12.70 -22.63 -5.20
N PHE A 110 -11.78 -23.15 -4.37
CA PHE A 110 -11.45 -24.57 -4.30
C PHE A 110 -12.59 -25.39 -3.71
N PHE A 111 -13.20 -24.96 -2.60
CA PHE A 111 -14.30 -25.69 -1.98
C PHE A 111 -15.61 -25.51 -2.76
N GLY A 112 -15.82 -24.35 -3.37
CA GLY A 112 -17.01 -24.10 -4.20
C GLY A 112 -18.33 -24.14 -3.41
N GLY A 113 -19.45 -24.24 -4.12
CA GLY A 113 -20.79 -24.43 -3.55
C GLY A 113 -21.20 -23.43 -2.45
N PRO A 114 -21.81 -23.90 -1.34
CA PRO A 114 -22.23 -23.01 -0.24
C PRO A 114 -21.08 -22.29 0.45
N ILE A 115 -19.90 -22.94 0.57
CA ILE A 115 -18.72 -22.33 1.20
C ILE A 115 -18.26 -21.12 0.42
N ASP A 116 -18.13 -21.27 -0.91
CA ASP A 116 -17.80 -20.15 -1.81
C ASP A 116 -18.82 -19.01 -1.68
N THR A 117 -20.10 -19.36 -1.64
CA THR A 117 -21.18 -18.37 -1.53
C THR A 117 -21.09 -17.60 -0.22
N ILE A 118 -20.90 -18.26 0.92
CA ILE A 118 -20.81 -17.60 2.24
C ILE A 118 -19.56 -16.72 2.31
N MET A 119 -18.40 -17.26 1.92
CA MET A 119 -17.13 -16.54 1.97
C MET A 119 -17.15 -15.28 1.10
N MET A 120 -17.73 -15.37 -0.10
CA MET A 120 -17.81 -14.20 -1.00
C MET A 120 -18.92 -13.23 -0.61
N ARG A 121 -20.04 -13.68 -0.05
CA ARG A 121 -21.04 -12.76 0.50
C ARG A 121 -20.49 -11.92 1.65
N ALA A 122 -19.63 -12.47 2.49
CA ALA A 122 -18.94 -11.70 3.50
C ALA A 122 -18.05 -10.60 2.89
N VAL A 123 -17.27 -10.96 1.85
CA VAL A 123 -16.43 -10.00 1.11
C VAL A 123 -17.28 -8.93 0.43
N ASP A 124 -18.36 -9.33 -0.28
CA ASP A 124 -19.23 -8.41 -0.99
C ASP A 124 -20.01 -7.48 -0.03
N GLY A 125 -20.39 -8.00 1.14
CA GLY A 125 -21.00 -7.20 2.20
C GLY A 125 -20.08 -6.12 2.74
N LEU A 126 -18.79 -6.44 2.97
CA LEU A 126 -17.81 -5.45 3.39
C LEU A 126 -17.50 -4.45 2.27
N LEU A 127 -17.40 -4.89 1.02
CA LEU A 127 -17.17 -4.01 -0.14
C LEU A 127 -18.37 -3.09 -0.44
N SER A 128 -19.57 -3.37 0.09
CA SER A 128 -20.71 -2.46 -0.03
C SER A 128 -20.58 -1.19 0.82
N ILE A 129 -19.70 -1.21 1.82
CA ILE A 129 -19.39 -0.07 2.67
C ILE A 129 -18.31 0.76 1.96
N PRO A 130 -18.47 2.10 1.86
CA PRO A 130 -17.41 2.95 1.30
C PRO A 130 -16.08 2.71 2.04
N ASN A 131 -15.00 2.48 1.28
CA ASN A 131 -13.72 2.01 1.82
C ASN A 131 -13.18 2.93 2.94
N ILE A 132 -13.33 4.26 2.78
CA ILE A 132 -12.92 5.23 3.81
C ILE A 132 -13.70 5.06 5.12
N VAL A 133 -14.99 4.74 5.05
CA VAL A 133 -15.83 4.53 6.25
C VAL A 133 -15.41 3.25 6.97
N LEU A 134 -15.16 2.18 6.21
CA LEU A 134 -14.67 0.92 6.76
C LEU A 134 -13.31 1.11 7.45
N LEU A 135 -12.39 1.81 6.79
CA LEU A 135 -11.06 2.12 7.28
C LEU A 135 -11.12 2.95 8.58
N LEU A 136 -11.94 4.01 8.63
CA LEU A 136 -12.12 4.83 9.84
C LEU A 136 -12.74 4.01 10.98
N THR A 137 -13.71 3.17 10.66
CA THR A 137 -14.37 2.31 11.66
C THR A 137 -13.39 1.33 12.27
N ILE A 138 -12.60 0.61 11.45
CA ILE A 138 -11.61 -0.34 11.95
C ILE A 138 -10.53 0.39 12.76
N ASN A 139 -10.05 1.55 12.28
CA ASN A 139 -9.05 2.33 13.01
C ASN A 139 -9.57 2.75 14.39
N THR A 140 -10.80 3.26 14.47
CA THR A 140 -11.43 3.66 15.73
C THR A 140 -11.60 2.47 16.68
N LEU A 141 -12.03 1.31 16.17
CA LEU A 141 -12.18 0.09 16.98
C LEU A 141 -10.82 -0.40 17.52
N LEU A 142 -9.76 -0.36 16.72
CA LEU A 142 -8.42 -0.79 17.15
C LEU A 142 -7.76 0.17 18.14
N THR A 143 -8.04 1.47 18.03
CA THR A 143 -7.50 2.48 18.94
C THR A 143 -8.32 2.67 20.19
N ALA A 144 -9.60 2.25 20.19
CA ALA A 144 -10.47 2.32 21.34
C ALA A 144 -10.06 1.32 22.45
N ASN A 145 -9.94 1.79 23.69
CA ASN A 145 -9.60 0.95 24.84
C ASN A 145 -10.46 -0.32 25.02
N PRO A 146 -11.79 -0.33 24.72
CA PRO A 146 -12.60 -1.53 24.85
C PRO A 146 -12.16 -2.70 23.98
N PHE A 147 -11.62 -2.44 22.76
CA PHE A 147 -11.18 -3.50 21.87
C PHE A 147 -9.95 -4.25 22.42
N LEU A 148 -9.06 -3.55 23.10
CA LEU A 148 -7.88 -4.14 23.71
C LEU A 148 -8.21 -5.11 24.86
N GLN A 149 -9.40 -4.96 25.49
CA GLN A 149 -9.84 -5.84 26.57
C GLN A 149 -10.25 -7.25 26.11
N PHE A 150 -10.53 -7.43 24.80
CA PHE A 150 -10.83 -8.76 24.23
C PHE A 150 -9.58 -9.62 24.01
N PHE A 151 -8.39 -9.04 24.04
CA PHE A 151 -7.16 -9.78 23.87
C PHE A 151 -6.64 -10.30 25.21
N PRO A 152 -6.14 -11.55 25.28
CA PRO A 152 -5.54 -12.07 26.49
C PRO A 152 -4.30 -11.26 26.87
N GLU A 153 -4.05 -11.08 28.16
CA GLU A 153 -2.97 -10.23 28.67
C GLU A 153 -1.59 -10.56 28.10
N TRP A 154 -1.31 -11.84 27.77
CA TRP A 154 -0.05 -12.23 27.17
C TRP A 154 0.12 -11.63 25.75
N ALA A 155 -0.96 -11.59 24.96
CA ALA A 155 -0.94 -10.99 23.62
C ALA A 155 -0.80 -9.45 23.71
N LEU A 156 -1.48 -8.82 24.69
CA LEU A 156 -1.32 -7.39 24.94
C LEU A 156 0.09 -7.06 25.45
N ARG A 157 0.69 -7.91 26.27
CA ARG A 157 2.08 -7.76 26.73
C ARG A 157 3.05 -7.89 25.56
N LEU A 158 2.83 -8.85 24.67
CA LEU A 158 3.67 -9.03 23.46
C LEU A 158 3.56 -7.80 22.54
N LEU A 159 2.34 -7.32 22.28
CA LEU A 159 2.08 -6.10 21.51
C LEU A 159 2.63 -4.85 22.21
N LYS A 160 2.41 -4.71 23.52
CA LYS A 160 2.90 -3.58 24.31
C LYS A 160 4.43 -3.56 24.41
N VAL A 161 5.08 -4.68 24.68
CA VAL A 161 6.53 -4.74 24.82
C VAL A 161 7.25 -4.47 23.50
N THR A 162 6.70 -4.98 22.37
CA THR A 162 7.34 -4.79 21.06
C THR A 162 6.96 -3.48 20.37
N ALA A 163 5.75 -2.99 20.55
CA ALA A 163 5.25 -1.82 19.82
C ALA A 163 5.21 -0.52 20.66
N PHE A 164 4.84 -0.59 21.94
CA PHE A 164 4.79 0.60 22.81
C PHE A 164 6.15 1.07 23.29
N SER A 165 7.07 0.16 23.59
CA SER A 165 8.41 0.54 24.05
C SER A 165 9.26 1.15 22.94
N SER A 166 8.91 0.88 21.68
CA SER A 166 9.65 1.35 20.50
C SER A 166 9.01 2.52 19.76
N GLY A 167 7.81 3.00 20.16
CA GLY A 167 7.08 4.07 19.46
C GLY A 167 6.50 3.67 18.10
N TYR A 168 6.58 2.39 17.72
CA TYR A 168 6.08 1.90 16.41
C TYR A 168 4.58 1.50 16.41
N LEU A 169 3.88 1.64 17.52
CA LEU A 169 2.48 1.24 17.60
C LEU A 169 1.58 1.88 16.54
N PRO A 170 1.66 3.21 16.27
CA PRO A 170 0.84 3.82 15.22
C PRO A 170 1.12 3.22 13.85
N LEU A 171 2.38 2.90 13.55
CA LEU A 171 2.79 2.27 12.29
C LEU A 171 2.11 0.91 12.10
N PHE A 172 2.18 0.04 13.10
CA PHE A 172 1.52 -1.28 13.04
C PHE A 172 0.01 -1.16 12.94
N THR A 173 -0.60 -0.22 13.67
CA THR A 173 -2.05 0.02 13.62
C THR A 173 -2.48 0.43 12.20
N VAL A 174 -1.80 1.38 11.59
CA VAL A 174 -2.10 1.84 10.23
C VAL A 174 -1.94 0.70 9.20
N ILE A 175 -0.86 -0.10 9.30
CA ILE A 175 -0.65 -1.25 8.42
C ILE A 175 -1.79 -2.26 8.55
N ILE A 176 -2.19 -2.60 9.79
CA ILE A 176 -3.28 -3.56 10.04
C ILE A 176 -4.60 -3.02 9.50
N VAL A 177 -4.92 -1.76 9.77
CA VAL A 177 -6.16 -1.13 9.30
C VAL A 177 -6.26 -1.14 7.79
N ILE A 178 -5.19 -0.72 7.09
CA ILE A 178 -5.15 -0.72 5.62
C ILE A 178 -5.25 -2.15 5.09
N SER A 179 -4.47 -3.09 5.63
CA SER A 179 -4.52 -4.50 5.20
C SER A 179 -5.91 -5.11 5.41
N ALA A 180 -6.59 -4.76 6.50
CA ALA A 180 -7.93 -5.25 6.83
C ALA A 180 -9.04 -4.70 5.92
N THR A 181 -8.77 -3.70 5.11
CA THR A 181 -9.70 -3.18 4.11
C THR A 181 -9.34 -3.61 2.69
N THR A 182 -8.07 -3.64 2.34
CA THR A 182 -7.61 -3.88 0.95
C THR A 182 -7.56 -5.36 0.55
N TRP A 183 -7.55 -6.31 1.49
CA TRP A 183 -7.55 -7.75 1.17
C TRP A 183 -8.82 -8.23 0.43
N LEU A 184 -9.93 -7.48 0.54
CA LEU A 184 -11.22 -7.83 -0.06
C LEU A 184 -11.15 -7.92 -1.58
N GLU A 185 -10.46 -6.98 -2.23
CA GLU A 185 -10.25 -6.96 -3.68
C GLU A 185 -9.36 -8.11 -4.13
N ALA A 186 -8.25 -8.32 -3.43
CA ALA A 186 -7.35 -9.44 -3.67
C ALA A 186 -8.06 -10.80 -3.56
N ALA A 187 -9.01 -10.94 -2.63
CA ALA A 187 -9.82 -12.15 -2.48
C ALA A 187 -10.72 -12.42 -3.71
N ARG A 188 -11.36 -11.37 -4.26
CA ARG A 188 -12.19 -11.50 -5.48
C ARG A 188 -11.36 -11.87 -6.70
N ILE A 189 -10.21 -11.22 -6.88
CA ILE A 189 -9.29 -11.47 -7.99
C ILE A 189 -8.73 -12.88 -7.90
N SER A 190 -8.25 -13.28 -6.72
CA SER A 190 -7.76 -14.64 -6.46
C SER A 190 -8.82 -15.69 -6.77
N ARG A 191 -10.04 -15.52 -6.24
CA ARG A 191 -11.16 -16.45 -6.53
C ARG A 191 -11.43 -16.59 -8.02
N SER A 192 -11.52 -15.48 -8.74
CA SER A 192 -11.78 -15.49 -10.19
C SER A 192 -10.68 -16.26 -10.93
N LYS A 193 -9.42 -15.98 -10.61
CA LYS A 193 -8.28 -16.63 -11.24
C LYS A 193 -8.21 -18.13 -10.90
N ILE A 194 -8.42 -18.50 -9.64
CA ILE A 194 -8.40 -19.91 -9.21
C ILE A 194 -9.54 -20.68 -9.88
N LYS A 195 -10.73 -20.11 -10.02
CA LYS A 195 -11.83 -20.75 -10.78
C LYS A 195 -11.43 -21.06 -12.21
N SER A 196 -10.72 -20.17 -12.89
CA SER A 196 -10.25 -20.47 -14.26
C SER A 196 -9.20 -21.58 -14.26
N ILE A 197 -8.28 -21.61 -13.29
CA ILE A 197 -7.25 -22.67 -13.17
C ILE A 197 -7.88 -24.03 -12.86
N LEU A 198 -8.95 -24.07 -12.08
CA LEU A 198 -9.65 -25.32 -11.72
C LEU A 198 -10.28 -26.02 -12.93
N LEU A 199 -10.44 -25.34 -14.07
CA LEU A 199 -10.97 -25.91 -15.32
C LEU A 199 -9.85 -26.47 -16.23
N GLU A 200 -8.60 -26.36 -15.85
CA GLU A 200 -7.45 -26.87 -16.63
C GLU A 200 -7.33 -28.40 -16.49
N GLU A 201 -7.00 -29.09 -17.59
CA GLU A 201 -6.94 -30.56 -17.64
C GLU A 201 -5.96 -31.18 -16.65
N TYR A 202 -4.82 -30.53 -16.42
CA TYR A 202 -3.83 -31.02 -15.46
C TYR A 202 -4.33 -31.03 -14.01
N ILE A 203 -5.30 -30.17 -13.69
CA ILE A 203 -5.94 -30.13 -12.36
C ILE A 203 -6.90 -31.32 -12.21
N TYR A 204 -7.64 -31.68 -13.25
CA TYR A 204 -8.47 -32.90 -13.23
C TYR A 204 -7.63 -34.14 -13.05
N SER A 205 -6.51 -34.23 -13.76
CA SER A 205 -5.55 -35.34 -13.63
C SER A 205 -4.98 -35.41 -12.20
N ALA A 206 -4.59 -34.27 -11.64
CA ALA A 206 -4.08 -34.18 -10.27
C ALA A 206 -5.12 -34.64 -9.22
N ARG A 207 -6.41 -34.27 -9.41
CA ARG A 207 -7.50 -34.73 -8.55
C ARG A 207 -7.73 -36.24 -8.67
N ALA A 208 -7.70 -36.80 -9.88
CA ALA A 208 -7.86 -38.20 -10.12
C ALA A 208 -6.75 -39.06 -9.43
N LEU A 209 -5.56 -38.51 -9.30
CA LEU A 209 -4.43 -39.10 -8.56
C LEU A 209 -4.56 -38.92 -7.03
N GLY A 210 -5.63 -38.33 -6.51
CA GLY A 210 -5.89 -38.20 -5.08
C GLY A 210 -5.01 -37.19 -4.37
N ILE A 211 -4.52 -36.16 -5.05
CA ILE A 211 -3.70 -35.11 -4.43
C ILE A 211 -4.51 -34.38 -3.35
N GLY A 212 -3.99 -34.32 -2.13
CA GLY A 212 -4.63 -33.68 -0.98
C GLY A 212 -4.77 -32.16 -1.16
N VAL A 213 -5.78 -31.58 -0.48
CA VAL A 213 -6.19 -30.15 -0.58
C VAL A 213 -5.01 -29.18 -0.42
N ALA A 214 -4.23 -29.33 0.65
CA ALA A 214 -3.10 -28.42 0.92
C ALA A 214 -2.06 -28.44 -0.21
N ARG A 215 -1.73 -29.64 -0.74
CA ARG A 215 -0.80 -29.78 -1.86
C ARG A 215 -1.37 -29.19 -3.14
N MET A 216 -2.67 -29.35 -3.39
CA MET A 216 -3.35 -28.75 -4.54
C MET A 216 -3.28 -27.22 -4.47
N LEU A 217 -3.61 -26.63 -3.33
CA LEU A 217 -3.57 -25.17 -3.13
C LEU A 217 -2.16 -24.63 -3.27
N LEU A 218 -1.19 -25.17 -2.51
CA LEU A 218 0.16 -24.59 -2.39
C LEU A 218 1.06 -24.89 -3.60
N ARG A 219 0.85 -25.99 -4.30
CA ARG A 219 1.75 -26.42 -5.38
C ARG A 219 1.18 -26.24 -6.78
N HIS A 220 -0.14 -26.13 -6.90
CA HIS A 220 -0.79 -26.03 -8.21
C HIS A 220 -1.60 -24.73 -8.36
N LEU A 221 -2.45 -24.37 -7.40
CA LEU A 221 -3.36 -23.25 -7.58
C LEU A 221 -2.71 -21.90 -7.30
N LEU A 222 -2.17 -21.67 -6.10
CA LEU A 222 -1.55 -20.39 -5.71
C LEU A 222 -0.35 -20.01 -6.59
N PRO A 223 0.61 -20.91 -6.93
CA PRO A 223 1.72 -20.55 -7.80
C PRO A 223 1.28 -20.15 -9.21
N ASN A 224 0.22 -20.79 -9.76
CA ASN A 224 -0.32 -20.43 -11.06
C ASN A 224 -1.19 -19.15 -11.02
N ALA A 225 -1.71 -18.77 -9.86
CA ALA A 225 -2.38 -17.49 -9.65
C ALA A 225 -1.39 -16.35 -9.32
N ALA A 226 -0.18 -16.67 -8.84
CA ALA A 226 0.80 -15.70 -8.37
C ALA A 226 1.09 -14.56 -9.37
N PRO A 227 1.20 -14.77 -10.70
CA PRO A 227 1.43 -13.66 -11.62
C PRO A 227 0.35 -12.58 -11.58
N VAL A 228 -0.93 -12.98 -11.45
CA VAL A 228 -2.04 -12.04 -11.33
C VAL A 228 -2.07 -11.39 -9.95
N LEU A 229 -1.79 -12.15 -8.89
CA LEU A 229 -1.72 -11.63 -7.54
C LEU A 229 -0.54 -10.67 -7.33
N LEU A 230 0.59 -10.87 -8.02
CA LEU A 230 1.72 -9.95 -8.00
C LEU A 230 1.37 -8.60 -8.63
N VAL A 231 0.62 -8.62 -9.72
CA VAL A 231 0.13 -7.38 -10.33
C VAL A 231 -0.84 -6.67 -9.40
N GLU A 232 -1.77 -7.40 -8.81
CA GLU A 232 -2.68 -6.86 -7.80
C GLU A 232 -1.91 -6.24 -6.62
N ALA A 233 -0.86 -6.91 -6.15
CA ALA A 233 0.01 -6.37 -5.09
C ALA A 233 0.62 -5.01 -5.48
N THR A 234 1.02 -4.80 -6.73
CA THR A 234 1.55 -3.50 -7.17
C THR A 234 0.48 -2.41 -7.11
N LEU A 235 -0.74 -2.68 -7.55
CA LEU A 235 -1.84 -1.72 -7.47
C LEU A 235 -2.20 -1.39 -6.01
N LEU A 236 -2.28 -2.40 -5.16
CA LEU A 236 -2.56 -2.23 -3.73
C LEU A 236 -1.48 -1.44 -2.97
N VAL A 237 -0.22 -1.41 -3.44
CA VAL A 237 0.80 -0.51 -2.88
C VAL A 237 0.40 0.95 -3.07
N SER A 238 -0.07 1.33 -4.26
CA SER A 238 -0.53 2.69 -4.55
C SER A 238 -1.73 3.08 -3.68
N ASP A 239 -2.71 2.18 -3.59
CA ASP A 239 -3.91 2.40 -2.77
C ASP A 239 -3.57 2.51 -1.29
N ALA A 240 -2.67 1.67 -0.78
CA ALA A 240 -2.24 1.72 0.61
C ALA A 240 -1.54 3.04 0.96
N ILE A 241 -0.70 3.59 0.07
CA ILE A 241 -0.06 4.89 0.26
C ILE A 241 -1.11 6.02 0.28
N LEU A 242 -2.09 5.98 -0.63
CA LEU A 242 -3.18 6.96 -0.65
C LEU A 242 -4.06 6.86 0.59
N MET A 243 -4.35 5.65 1.06
CA MET A 243 -5.13 5.41 2.28
C MET A 243 -4.38 5.88 3.54
N GLU A 244 -3.07 5.63 3.61
CA GLU A 244 -2.23 6.16 4.69
C GLU A 244 -2.25 7.70 4.71
N ALA A 245 -2.06 8.32 3.54
CA ALA A 245 -2.11 9.76 3.42
C ALA A 245 -3.49 10.32 3.84
N GLY A 246 -4.58 9.67 3.43
CA GLY A 246 -5.94 10.02 3.82
C GLY A 246 -6.20 9.89 5.31
N LEU A 247 -5.78 8.76 5.94
CA LEU A 247 -5.88 8.54 7.39
C LEU A 247 -5.08 9.59 8.16
N SER A 248 -3.85 9.84 7.75
CA SER A 248 -2.98 10.84 8.36
C SER A 248 -3.59 12.23 8.25
N PHE A 249 -4.11 12.61 7.07
CA PHE A 249 -4.76 13.90 6.83
C PHE A 249 -6.00 14.12 7.72
N LEU A 250 -6.72 13.04 8.06
CA LEU A 250 -7.84 13.07 9.01
C LEU A 250 -7.39 13.02 10.48
N GLY A 251 -6.09 13.05 10.75
CA GLY A 251 -5.54 13.00 12.10
C GLY A 251 -5.52 11.61 12.75
N LEU A 252 -5.80 10.55 11.98
CA LEU A 252 -5.88 9.16 12.45
C LEU A 252 -4.71 8.29 11.97
N GLY A 253 -3.67 8.90 11.37
CA GLY A 253 -2.47 8.22 10.88
C GLY A 253 -1.36 8.12 11.91
N LEU A 254 -0.11 8.23 11.43
CA LEU A 254 1.10 8.08 12.25
C LEU A 254 1.31 9.16 13.31
N GLY A 255 0.61 10.28 13.17
CA GLY A 255 0.81 11.46 14.02
C GLY A 255 2.06 12.26 13.63
N PRO A 256 2.22 13.47 14.21
CA PRO A 256 3.28 14.42 13.83
C PRO A 256 4.69 13.99 14.23
N SER A 257 4.79 12.96 15.05
CA SER A 257 6.09 12.46 15.55
C SER A 257 6.82 11.54 14.58
N THR A 258 6.10 10.91 13.66
CA THR A 258 6.67 9.97 12.68
C THR A 258 6.49 10.56 11.29
N PRO A 259 7.58 10.96 10.61
CA PRO A 259 7.45 11.55 9.28
C PRO A 259 6.91 10.50 8.30
N SER A 260 5.81 10.85 7.65
CA SER A 260 5.27 10.20 6.45
C SER A 260 4.78 11.31 5.53
N TRP A 261 4.56 10.98 4.27
CA TRP A 261 3.98 11.98 3.36
C TRP A 261 2.58 12.40 3.79
N GLY A 262 1.82 11.49 4.41
CA GLY A 262 0.51 11.79 4.97
C GLY A 262 0.59 12.74 6.18
N SER A 263 1.51 12.50 7.12
CA SER A 263 1.71 13.39 8.27
C SER A 263 2.21 14.78 7.84
N MET A 264 3.05 14.87 6.79
CA MET A 264 3.46 16.15 6.19
C MET A 264 2.25 16.92 5.65
N LEU A 265 1.32 16.27 4.93
CA LEU A 265 0.10 16.91 4.43
C LEU A 265 -0.78 17.43 5.57
N THR A 266 -0.86 16.71 6.68
CA THR A 266 -1.61 17.15 7.88
C THR A 266 -1.03 18.43 8.46
N THR A 267 0.28 18.47 8.66
CA THR A 267 0.97 19.68 9.16
C THR A 267 0.89 20.84 8.17
N ALA A 268 0.99 20.55 6.87
CA ALA A 268 0.96 21.53 5.81
C ALA A 268 -0.42 22.19 5.61
N GLN A 269 -1.50 21.60 6.13
CA GLN A 269 -2.85 22.19 6.03
C GLN A 269 -2.93 23.59 6.65
N SER A 270 -2.35 23.77 7.82
CA SER A 270 -2.28 25.10 8.47
C SER A 270 -1.29 26.03 7.77
N SER A 271 -0.15 25.51 7.30
CA SER A 271 0.83 26.28 6.53
C SER A 271 0.24 26.87 5.25
N LEU A 272 -0.67 26.15 4.59
CA LEU A 272 -1.31 26.59 3.35
C LEU A 272 -2.20 27.83 3.59
N ILE A 273 -2.89 27.90 4.74
CA ILE A 273 -3.71 29.07 5.12
C ILE A 273 -2.84 30.32 5.28
N GLU A 274 -1.59 30.14 5.72
CA GLU A 274 -0.59 31.22 5.88
C GLU A 274 0.13 31.56 4.56
N GLY A 275 -0.17 30.85 3.45
CA GLY A 275 0.43 31.08 2.13
C GLY A 275 1.70 30.24 1.86
N ASN A 276 2.07 29.33 2.74
CA ASN A 276 3.26 28.49 2.63
C ASN A 276 2.99 27.24 1.78
N TRP A 277 2.80 27.42 0.50
CA TRP A 277 2.40 26.38 -0.47
C TRP A 277 3.42 25.23 -0.65
N TRP A 278 4.70 25.48 -0.41
CA TRP A 278 5.77 24.50 -0.59
C TRP A 278 5.63 23.28 0.33
N ALA A 279 5.10 23.49 1.54
CA ALA A 279 4.88 22.41 2.50
C ALA A 279 3.88 21.35 1.98
N VAL A 280 2.92 21.74 1.13
CA VAL A 280 1.91 20.84 0.53
C VAL A 280 2.42 20.22 -0.76
N ILE A 281 3.11 20.99 -1.61
CA ILE A 281 3.53 20.53 -2.94
C ILE A 281 4.52 19.38 -2.84
N VAL A 282 5.47 19.43 -1.92
CA VAL A 282 6.52 18.43 -1.80
C VAL A 282 5.95 17.02 -1.53
N PRO A 283 5.16 16.77 -0.46
CA PRO A 283 4.57 15.45 -0.24
C PRO A 283 3.56 15.07 -1.33
N GLY A 284 2.79 16.02 -1.87
CA GLY A 284 1.85 15.78 -2.96
C GLY A 284 2.52 15.27 -4.23
N VAL A 285 3.63 15.87 -4.64
CA VAL A 285 4.42 15.40 -5.80
C VAL A 285 5.01 14.03 -5.55
N LEU A 286 5.54 13.75 -4.36
CA LEU A 286 6.13 12.44 -4.03
C LEU A 286 5.08 11.32 -4.01
N ILE A 287 3.91 11.56 -3.43
CA ILE A 287 2.78 10.61 -3.48
C ILE A 287 2.39 10.36 -4.93
N THR A 288 2.13 11.42 -5.71
CA THR A 288 1.71 11.31 -7.11
C THR A 288 2.76 10.57 -7.95
N THR A 289 4.04 10.90 -7.80
CA THR A 289 5.14 10.22 -8.50
C THR A 289 5.19 8.73 -8.19
N THR A 290 4.99 8.38 -6.92
CA THR A 290 5.00 6.97 -6.48
C THR A 290 3.80 6.22 -7.04
N VAL A 291 2.59 6.76 -6.89
CA VAL A 291 1.35 6.16 -7.38
C VAL A 291 1.39 5.97 -8.90
N VAL A 292 1.77 7.00 -9.64
CA VAL A 292 1.90 6.91 -11.10
C VAL A 292 2.97 5.89 -11.50
N GLY A 293 4.13 5.90 -10.84
CA GLY A 293 5.20 4.95 -11.10
C GLY A 293 4.78 3.50 -10.91
N VAL A 294 4.14 3.21 -9.76
CA VAL A 294 3.69 1.85 -9.42
C VAL A 294 2.59 1.38 -10.38
N ASN A 295 1.62 2.25 -10.70
CA ASN A 295 0.54 1.91 -11.62
C ASN A 295 1.05 1.64 -13.05
N LEU A 296 1.98 2.45 -13.56
CA LEU A 296 2.60 2.22 -14.87
C LEU A 296 3.32 0.87 -14.95
N VAL A 297 4.01 0.47 -13.89
CA VAL A 297 4.67 -0.85 -13.84
C VAL A 297 3.63 -1.96 -13.74
N GLY A 298 2.62 -1.82 -12.89
CA GLY A 298 1.55 -2.80 -12.73
C GLY A 298 0.79 -3.07 -14.03
N GLU A 299 0.33 -2.02 -14.70
CA GLU A 299 -0.34 -2.09 -16.00
C GLU A 299 0.55 -2.73 -17.08
N GLY A 300 1.81 -2.33 -17.15
CA GLY A 300 2.76 -2.88 -18.12
C GLY A 300 3.01 -4.37 -17.93
N ILE A 301 3.04 -4.87 -16.69
CA ILE A 301 3.14 -6.30 -16.40
C ILE A 301 1.87 -7.03 -16.86
N LEU A 302 0.68 -6.47 -16.60
CA LEU A 302 -0.61 -7.04 -17.06
C LEU A 302 -0.66 -7.20 -18.58
N GLU A 303 -0.34 -6.16 -19.32
CA GLU A 303 -0.36 -6.17 -20.79
C GLU A 303 0.64 -7.20 -21.36
N SER A 304 1.83 -7.32 -20.76
CA SER A 304 2.83 -8.31 -21.17
C SER A 304 2.35 -9.76 -21.03
N GLN A 305 1.49 -10.03 -20.04
CA GLN A 305 0.90 -11.36 -19.82
C GLN A 305 -0.29 -11.63 -20.75
N GLY A 306 -1.09 -10.61 -21.07
CA GLY A 306 -2.22 -10.71 -22.00
C GLY A 306 -1.78 -10.98 -23.45
N GLY A 307 -0.71 -10.33 -23.90
CA GLY A 307 -0.16 -10.52 -25.26
C GLY A 307 0.38 -11.93 -25.54
N LYS A 308 0.92 -12.62 -24.53
CA LYS A 308 1.40 -14.01 -24.66
C LYS A 308 0.27 -15.04 -24.83
N ARG A 309 -0.96 -14.74 -24.41
CA ARG A 309 -2.11 -15.65 -24.54
C ARG A 309 -2.82 -15.58 -25.89
N GLN A 310 -2.61 -14.50 -26.65
CA GLN A 310 -3.19 -14.36 -27.98
C GLN A 310 -2.26 -14.91 -29.10
N ALA A 311 -1.02 -15.27 -28.77
CA ALA A 311 -0.01 -15.75 -29.70
C ALA A 311 0.14 -17.30 -29.69
N VAL A 312 -0.67 -18.03 -28.93
CA VAL A 312 -0.76 -19.51 -28.89
C VAL A 312 -2.17 -19.93 -29.30
#